data_6f7e953929a0e61168470a6b31007348
#
_entry.id   6f7e953929a0e61168470a6b31007348
#
_cell.length_a   1.000
_cell.length_b   1.000
_cell.length_c   1.000
_cell.angle_alpha   90.00
_cell.angle_beta   90.00
_cell.angle_gamma   90.00
#
_symmetry.space_group_name_H-M   'P 1'
#
loop_
_entity.id
_entity.type
_entity.pdbx_description
1 polymer ?
#
loop_
_entity_poly.entity_id
_entity_poly.type
_entity_poly.pdbx_seq_one_letter_code
_entity_poly.pdbx_strand_id
1 'polypeptide(L)'
;VMNNFELKHKEYIDEISSTGYIYVHKCGAKLVYMENDDKNRVYSVAFNTLPTNDKGIPHIMEHSVLCGSENYRVKDPFNILDKGSIHTYLNAVTYSDKTIYPIASTNLTDFDTMVKVYTDGVFKPLIYEREGIFRQEGWNSDGKKLNGIVLNEMKGVFSAPDIVLRHKLKRELFKGSDYANYSGGNPDNIPELDYDEFLDFHRKYYHGSNATFYFYGDLDINKYMEYLDKEYLCNFEKRDRLVSPEFQPQSYDDIVVESEKDGDNIMEVMYTYGNVLDFEKCLFMDILCDAVCNVEDGQIKEEIIKSGLGSMVEAINDDSRYMPYVEITVKGSKEKDLKKFKEIVEKCWEDIAENGIDQHKLQSVINSYKFFTMEQDFGYKPVGLFYNLLLHRSVMYGQDNFEPMKMSQLFDAIEKIDVKEFVKKYLLGKGCYGILLA
;
A
#
# COMPACT_ATOMS: atom_id res chain seq x y z
N VAL A 1 7.51 29.47 21.48
CA VAL A 1 7.10 28.25 20.79
C VAL A 1 6.20 28.71 19.67
N MET A 2 6.70 28.75 18.43
CA MET A 2 5.93 29.28 17.29
C MET A 2 4.82 28.35 16.80
N ASN A 3 4.90 27.05 17.09
CA ASN A 3 3.90 26.06 16.75
C ASN A 3 3.89 24.93 17.79
N ASN A 4 2.87 24.08 17.77
CA ASN A 4 2.69 22.98 18.71
C ASN A 4 3.37 21.67 18.26
N PHE A 5 4.36 21.74 17.37
CA PHE A 5 5.18 20.61 16.96
C PHE A 5 6.44 20.49 17.81
N GLU A 6 6.78 19.30 18.24
CA GLU A 6 7.99 18.94 18.96
C GLU A 6 8.86 18.03 18.11
N LEU A 7 10.13 18.36 17.95
CA LEU A 7 11.10 17.50 17.27
C LEU A 7 11.36 16.24 18.10
N LYS A 8 11.12 15.07 17.54
CA LYS A 8 11.34 13.78 18.20
C LYS A 8 12.58 13.06 17.69
N HIS A 9 12.89 13.18 16.40
CA HIS A 9 14.05 12.55 15.80
C HIS A 9 14.63 13.43 14.70
N LYS A 10 15.98 13.45 14.60
CA LYS A 10 16.72 14.12 13.55
C LYS A 10 17.93 13.29 13.20
N GLU A 11 18.12 13.00 11.90
CA GLU A 11 19.24 12.21 11.40
C GLU A 11 19.65 12.66 10.00
N TYR A 12 20.96 12.73 9.73
CA TYR A 12 21.48 12.90 8.39
C TYR A 12 21.65 11.52 7.74
N ILE A 13 21.10 11.33 6.54
CA ILE A 13 21.15 10.08 5.78
C ILE A 13 22.04 10.32 4.58
N ASP A 14 23.28 9.83 4.67
CA ASP A 14 24.35 10.08 3.70
C ASP A 14 23.98 9.54 2.31
N GLU A 15 23.42 8.35 2.24
CA GLU A 15 23.08 7.65 0.98
C GLU A 15 22.13 8.45 0.06
N ILE A 16 21.31 9.31 0.63
CA ILE A 16 20.35 10.16 -0.10
C ILE A 16 20.59 11.65 0.10
N SER A 17 21.74 12.00 0.70
CA SER A 17 22.18 13.39 0.94
C SER A 17 21.07 14.28 1.53
N SER A 18 20.31 13.74 2.49
CA SER A 18 19.16 14.42 3.10
C SER A 18 19.22 14.37 4.61
N THR A 19 18.73 15.42 5.27
CA THR A 19 18.47 15.39 6.71
C THR A 19 17.01 15.08 6.96
N GLY A 20 16.76 13.99 7.66
CA GLY A 20 15.42 13.59 8.09
C GLY A 20 15.05 14.18 9.44
N TYR A 21 13.82 14.68 9.56
CA TYR A 21 13.24 15.17 10.81
C TYR A 21 11.88 14.50 11.02
N ILE A 22 11.60 14.10 12.26
CA ILE A 22 10.28 13.63 12.68
C ILE A 22 9.79 14.54 13.79
N TYR A 23 8.69 15.22 13.53
CA TYR A 23 7.99 16.07 14.49
C TYR A 23 6.68 15.41 14.91
N VAL A 24 6.28 15.66 16.15
CA VAL A 24 4.97 15.24 16.66
C VAL A 24 4.24 16.47 17.18
N HIS A 25 3.04 16.70 16.68
CA HIS A 25 2.15 17.76 17.14
C HIS A 25 1.47 17.36 18.46
N LYS A 26 1.08 18.32 19.29
CA LYS A 26 0.40 18.07 20.57
C LYS A 26 -0.88 17.22 20.44
N CYS A 27 -1.59 17.29 19.31
CA CYS A 27 -2.75 16.42 19.04
C CYS A 27 -2.37 14.99 18.65
N GLY A 28 -1.08 14.68 18.45
CA GLY A 28 -0.59 13.36 18.05
C GLY A 28 -0.30 13.20 16.55
N ALA A 29 -0.58 14.20 15.71
CA ALA A 29 -0.18 14.20 14.31
C ALA A 29 1.35 14.07 14.18
N LYS A 30 1.82 13.29 13.20
CA LYS A 30 3.24 13.20 12.86
C LYS A 30 3.54 13.98 11.60
N LEU A 31 4.74 14.57 11.55
CA LEU A 31 5.26 15.23 10.37
C LEU A 31 6.70 14.77 10.14
N VAL A 32 6.93 14.21 8.97
CA VAL A 32 8.25 13.81 8.48
C VAL A 32 8.71 14.86 7.47
N TYR A 33 9.91 15.37 7.64
CA TYR A 33 10.54 16.27 6.69
C TYR A 33 11.90 15.75 6.25
N MET A 34 12.07 15.58 4.94
CA MET A 34 13.33 15.20 4.30
C MET A 34 13.93 16.44 3.64
N GLU A 35 14.83 17.10 4.35
CA GLU A 35 15.49 18.33 3.92
C GLU A 35 16.65 18.03 2.97
N ASN A 36 16.59 18.60 1.77
CA ASN A 36 17.64 18.57 0.76
C ASN A 36 17.45 19.76 -0.22
N ASP A 37 18.26 19.83 -1.29
CA ASP A 37 18.24 20.92 -2.28
C ASP A 37 17.35 20.62 -3.51
N ASP A 38 16.64 19.48 -3.53
CA ASP A 38 15.75 19.13 -4.63
C ASP A 38 14.59 20.12 -4.75
N LYS A 39 14.43 20.65 -5.95
CA LYS A 39 13.34 21.59 -6.26
C LYS A 39 12.03 20.88 -6.65
N ASN A 40 12.07 19.58 -6.94
CA ASN A 40 10.85 18.79 -7.15
C ASN A 40 10.27 18.33 -5.81
N ARG A 41 9.61 19.27 -5.17
CA ARG A 41 9.10 19.14 -3.79
C ARG A 41 7.94 18.17 -3.74
N VAL A 42 7.89 17.38 -2.69
CA VAL A 42 6.80 16.43 -2.45
C VAL A 42 6.11 16.76 -1.12
N TYR A 43 4.80 16.68 -1.12
CA TYR A 43 3.96 16.69 0.07
C TYR A 43 3.01 15.50 0.03
N SER A 44 2.73 14.93 1.17
CA SER A 44 1.56 14.08 1.34
C SER A 44 0.95 14.22 2.72
N VAL A 45 -0.34 13.94 2.82
CA VAL A 45 -1.01 13.62 4.07
C VAL A 45 -1.57 12.21 3.98
N ALA A 46 -1.39 11.41 5.01
CA ALA A 46 -1.81 10.02 5.07
C ALA A 46 -2.52 9.71 6.38
N PHE A 47 -3.47 8.77 6.30
CA PHE A 47 -4.23 8.27 7.45
C PHE A 47 -4.21 6.74 7.46
N ASN A 48 -4.14 6.12 8.66
CA ASN A 48 -4.43 4.70 8.79
C ASN A 48 -5.93 4.50 8.62
N THR A 49 -6.32 3.70 7.63
CA THR A 49 -7.73 3.51 7.21
C THR A 49 -8.06 2.03 7.00
N LEU A 50 -7.56 1.15 7.89
CA LEU A 50 -7.86 -0.28 7.81
C LEU A 50 -9.39 -0.49 7.86
N PRO A 51 -10.00 -1.10 6.82
CA PRO A 51 -11.44 -1.28 6.75
C PRO A 51 -11.92 -2.38 7.69
N THR A 52 -13.09 -2.20 8.29
CA THR A 52 -13.74 -3.20 9.15
C THR A 52 -14.78 -4.04 8.41
N ASN A 53 -15.00 -3.75 7.13
CA ASN A 53 -15.94 -4.45 6.24
C ASN A 53 -15.56 -4.24 4.76
N ASP A 54 -16.29 -4.87 3.84
CA ASP A 54 -16.07 -4.81 2.40
C ASP A 54 -16.89 -3.72 1.67
N LYS A 55 -17.48 -2.76 2.40
CA LYS A 55 -18.32 -1.69 1.80
C LYS A 55 -17.53 -0.60 1.05
N GLY A 56 -16.19 -0.69 1.04
CA GLY A 56 -15.33 0.23 0.28
C GLY A 56 -15.25 1.66 0.83
N ILE A 57 -15.53 1.85 2.12
CA ILE A 57 -15.57 3.18 2.73
C ILE A 57 -14.26 3.95 2.55
N PRO A 58 -13.03 3.34 2.75
CA PRO A 58 -11.79 4.05 2.51
C PRO A 58 -11.65 4.61 1.09
N HIS A 59 -12.04 3.84 0.09
CA HIS A 59 -11.97 4.22 -1.33
C HIS A 59 -13.00 5.30 -1.68
N ILE A 60 -14.24 5.15 -1.22
CA ILE A 60 -15.28 6.16 -1.42
C ILE A 60 -14.90 7.48 -0.73
N MET A 61 -14.30 7.40 0.47
CA MET A 61 -13.83 8.56 1.20
C MET A 61 -12.67 9.26 0.48
N GLU A 62 -11.73 8.49 -0.09
CA GLU A 62 -10.63 9.03 -0.90
C GLU A 62 -11.15 9.94 -2.01
N HIS A 63 -12.10 9.45 -2.81
CA HIS A 63 -12.75 10.23 -3.87
C HIS A 63 -13.50 11.44 -3.32
N SER A 64 -14.27 11.23 -2.26
CA SER A 64 -15.23 12.22 -1.76
C SER A 64 -14.61 13.46 -1.13
N VAL A 65 -13.47 13.32 -0.44
CA VAL A 65 -12.78 14.46 0.20
C VAL A 65 -12.17 15.42 -0.83
N LEU A 66 -11.95 14.97 -2.07
CA LEU A 66 -11.45 15.78 -3.17
C LEU A 66 -12.57 16.42 -4.02
N CYS A 67 -13.84 16.28 -3.61
CA CYS A 67 -15.02 16.86 -4.29
C CYS A 67 -15.43 18.23 -3.75
N GLY A 68 -14.51 18.97 -3.17
CA GLY A 68 -14.70 20.30 -2.60
C GLY A 68 -14.58 20.33 -1.08
N SER A 69 -14.17 21.48 -0.57
CA SER A 69 -13.91 21.70 0.84
C SER A 69 -14.36 23.09 1.29
N GLU A 70 -14.23 23.38 2.58
CA GLU A 70 -14.70 24.62 3.20
C GLU A 70 -14.15 25.86 2.49
N ASN A 71 -12.84 25.89 2.23
CA ASN A 71 -12.17 27.02 1.56
C ASN A 71 -12.14 26.91 0.03
N TYR A 72 -12.39 25.72 -0.52
CA TYR A 72 -12.36 25.44 -1.96
C TYR A 72 -13.70 24.81 -2.39
N ARG A 73 -14.75 25.64 -2.43
CA ARG A 73 -16.15 25.20 -2.62
C ARG A 73 -16.53 24.87 -4.07
N VAL A 74 -15.54 24.66 -4.93
CA VAL A 74 -15.74 24.24 -6.32
C VAL A 74 -16.15 22.75 -6.37
N LYS A 75 -16.82 22.36 -7.47
CA LYS A 75 -17.37 21.00 -7.58
C LYS A 75 -16.28 19.93 -7.63
N ASP A 76 -15.14 20.22 -8.27
CA ASP A 76 -14.09 19.27 -8.54
C ASP A 76 -12.72 19.97 -8.54
N PRO A 77 -12.18 20.27 -7.32
CA PRO A 77 -10.86 20.89 -7.19
C PRO A 77 -9.75 20.05 -7.78
N PHE A 78 -9.86 18.72 -7.72
CA PHE A 78 -8.86 17.79 -8.24
C PHE A 78 -8.66 17.98 -9.75
N ASN A 79 -9.74 17.91 -10.53
CA ASN A 79 -9.67 18.13 -11.98
C ASN A 79 -9.21 19.54 -12.37
N ILE A 80 -9.53 20.54 -11.53
CA ILE A 80 -9.04 21.92 -11.76
C ILE A 80 -7.52 21.97 -11.58
N LEU A 81 -6.99 21.30 -10.54
CA LEU A 81 -5.56 21.21 -10.32
C LEU A 81 -4.87 20.38 -11.42
N ASP A 82 -5.43 19.24 -11.78
CA ASP A 82 -4.88 18.35 -12.80
C ASP A 82 -4.71 19.06 -14.16
N LYS A 83 -5.66 19.91 -14.54
CA LYS A 83 -5.64 20.64 -15.81
C LYS A 83 -4.93 21.98 -15.73
N GLY A 84 -4.88 22.60 -14.58
CA GLY A 84 -4.46 24.00 -14.41
C GLY A 84 -3.13 24.20 -13.70
N SER A 85 -2.62 23.20 -12.98
CA SER A 85 -1.33 23.28 -12.30
C SER A 85 -0.20 22.75 -13.16
N ILE A 86 1.03 23.09 -12.80
CA ILE A 86 2.26 22.57 -13.40
C ILE A 86 2.90 21.51 -12.51
N HIS A 87 2.06 20.69 -11.89
CA HIS A 87 2.50 19.61 -11.01
C HIS A 87 3.37 18.59 -11.75
N THR A 88 4.28 17.97 -11.02
CA THR A 88 5.04 16.81 -11.50
C THR A 88 4.38 15.50 -11.03
N TYR A 89 3.53 15.57 -9.99
CA TYR A 89 2.71 14.47 -9.53
C TYR A 89 1.47 14.99 -8.80
N LEU A 90 0.33 14.39 -9.08
CA LEU A 90 -0.95 14.68 -8.44
C LEU A 90 -1.77 13.39 -8.40
N ASN A 91 -2.08 12.88 -7.19
CA ASN A 91 -2.86 11.65 -7.03
C ASN A 91 -3.50 11.56 -5.64
N ALA A 92 -4.34 10.54 -5.47
CA ALA A 92 -4.77 9.98 -4.20
C ALA A 92 -4.75 8.46 -4.33
N VAL A 93 -4.44 7.74 -3.26
CA VAL A 93 -4.28 6.28 -3.31
C VAL A 93 -4.78 5.65 -2.02
N THR A 94 -5.74 4.74 -2.16
CA THR A 94 -6.20 3.87 -1.08
C THR A 94 -5.45 2.55 -1.13
N TYR A 95 -4.59 2.33 -0.13
CA TYR A 95 -3.97 1.03 0.14
C TYR A 95 -4.87 0.17 1.04
N SER A 96 -4.43 -1.01 1.38
CA SER A 96 -5.23 -1.93 2.20
C SER A 96 -5.51 -1.42 3.61
N ASP A 97 -4.59 -0.66 4.20
CA ASP A 97 -4.69 -0.18 5.59
C ASP A 97 -4.38 1.31 5.76
N LYS A 98 -4.18 2.04 4.67
CA LYS A 98 -3.94 3.48 4.68
C LYS A 98 -4.42 4.15 3.41
N THR A 99 -4.71 5.45 3.51
CA THR A 99 -5.03 6.31 2.37
C THR A 99 -4.05 7.48 2.36
N ILE A 100 -3.46 7.77 1.20
CA ILE A 100 -2.40 8.76 1.01
C ILE A 100 -2.82 9.74 -0.08
N TYR A 101 -2.56 11.02 0.16
CA TYR A 101 -2.84 12.13 -0.76
C TYR A 101 -1.53 12.84 -1.13
N PRO A 102 -0.78 12.32 -2.12
CA PRO A 102 0.52 12.85 -2.52
C PRO A 102 0.43 13.85 -3.66
N ILE A 103 1.24 14.91 -3.58
CA ILE A 103 1.45 15.88 -4.64
C ILE A 103 2.94 16.21 -4.78
N ALA A 104 3.34 16.68 -5.96
CA ALA A 104 4.68 17.21 -6.19
C ALA A 104 4.69 18.32 -7.24
N SER A 105 5.57 19.29 -7.06
CA SER A 105 5.82 20.35 -8.05
C SER A 105 7.22 20.95 -7.90
N THR A 106 7.81 21.34 -9.01
CA THR A 106 9.03 22.15 -9.04
C THR A 106 8.76 23.64 -8.81
N ASN A 107 7.52 24.08 -9.03
CA ASN A 107 7.08 25.45 -8.79
C ASN A 107 6.54 25.60 -7.35
N LEU A 108 7.16 26.48 -6.55
CA LEU A 108 6.83 26.66 -5.14
C LEU A 108 5.42 27.22 -4.94
N THR A 109 4.96 28.15 -5.78
CA THR A 109 3.61 28.75 -5.67
C THR A 109 2.53 27.70 -5.97
N ASP A 110 2.76 26.88 -6.98
CA ASP A 110 1.88 25.78 -7.34
C ASP A 110 1.85 24.71 -6.25
N PHE A 111 3.02 24.33 -5.72
CA PHE A 111 3.16 23.43 -4.59
C PHE A 111 2.38 23.92 -3.37
N ASP A 112 2.54 25.20 -2.98
CA ASP A 112 1.82 25.82 -1.86
C ASP A 112 0.29 25.73 -2.06
N THR A 113 -0.17 25.96 -3.29
CA THR A 113 -1.60 25.88 -3.61
C THR A 113 -2.14 24.47 -3.47
N MET A 114 -1.40 23.48 -3.98
CA MET A 114 -1.79 22.07 -3.88
C MET A 114 -1.78 21.57 -2.43
N VAL A 115 -0.77 21.95 -1.64
CA VAL A 115 -0.73 21.64 -0.19
C VAL A 115 -2.00 22.13 0.51
N LYS A 116 -2.40 23.38 0.23
CA LYS A 116 -3.61 23.99 0.83
C LYS A 116 -4.87 23.28 0.41
N VAL A 117 -5.05 23.02 -0.89
CA VAL A 117 -6.26 22.36 -1.41
C VAL A 117 -6.41 20.95 -0.86
N TYR A 118 -5.33 20.16 -0.86
CA TYR A 118 -5.36 18.78 -0.37
C TYR A 118 -5.58 18.70 1.14
N THR A 119 -4.92 19.56 1.91
CA THR A 119 -5.09 19.60 3.37
C THR A 119 -6.50 20.03 3.76
N ASP A 120 -7.06 21.04 3.08
CA ASP A 120 -8.43 21.48 3.32
C ASP A 120 -9.44 20.39 2.95
N GLY A 121 -9.21 19.71 1.82
CA GLY A 121 -10.02 18.59 1.37
C GLY A 121 -10.16 17.48 2.40
N VAL A 122 -9.04 17.01 2.95
CA VAL A 122 -9.06 15.88 3.89
C VAL A 122 -9.62 16.25 5.28
N PHE A 123 -9.43 17.49 5.76
CA PHE A 123 -9.89 17.89 7.09
C PHE A 123 -11.23 18.59 7.13
N LYS A 124 -11.59 19.30 6.05
CA LYS A 124 -12.81 20.11 5.98
C LYS A 124 -13.59 19.86 4.69
N PRO A 125 -13.86 18.58 4.32
CA PRO A 125 -14.58 18.26 3.09
C PRO A 125 -16.05 18.69 3.16
N LEU A 126 -16.63 19.00 2.01
CA LEU A 126 -18.07 19.35 1.90
C LEU A 126 -19.02 18.16 2.06
N ILE A 127 -18.52 16.98 2.38
CA ILE A 127 -19.33 15.76 2.57
C ILE A 127 -20.39 15.90 3.66
N TYR A 128 -20.17 16.76 4.66
CA TYR A 128 -21.14 17.02 5.74
C TYR A 128 -22.30 17.93 5.33
N GLU A 129 -22.08 18.75 4.31
CA GLU A 129 -23.11 19.69 3.80
C GLU A 129 -23.81 19.15 2.55
N ARG A 130 -23.17 18.22 1.83
CA ARG A 130 -23.59 17.75 0.51
C ARG A 130 -23.60 16.23 0.42
N GLU A 131 -24.69 15.60 0.86
CA GLU A 131 -24.87 14.14 0.70
C GLU A 131 -24.70 13.70 -0.76
N GLY A 132 -24.99 14.57 -1.73
CA GLY A 132 -24.81 14.31 -3.16
C GLY A 132 -23.39 13.87 -3.54
N ILE A 133 -22.35 14.27 -2.79
CA ILE A 133 -20.96 13.81 -3.00
C ILE A 133 -20.89 12.30 -2.73
N PHE A 134 -21.37 11.84 -1.57
CA PHE A 134 -21.43 10.43 -1.24
C PHE A 134 -22.22 9.62 -2.26
N ARG A 135 -23.38 10.15 -2.70
CA ARG A 135 -24.24 9.49 -3.70
C ARG A 135 -23.57 9.39 -5.06
N GLN A 136 -22.80 10.39 -5.45
CA GLN A 136 -22.06 10.40 -6.72
C GLN A 136 -20.84 9.46 -6.68
N GLU A 137 -20.00 9.59 -5.64
CA GLU A 137 -18.74 8.85 -5.54
C GLU A 137 -18.95 7.40 -5.10
N GLY A 138 -19.81 7.16 -4.12
CA GLY A 138 -20.09 5.82 -3.59
C GLY A 138 -21.11 5.07 -4.42
N TRP A 139 -22.39 5.24 -4.06
CA TRP A 139 -23.49 4.60 -4.77
C TRP A 139 -24.82 5.36 -4.63
N ASN A 140 -25.66 5.18 -5.62
CA ASN A 140 -27.04 5.68 -5.63
C ASN A 140 -27.93 4.71 -6.42
N SER A 141 -29.26 4.89 -6.31
CA SER A 141 -30.26 4.12 -7.05
C SER A 141 -31.31 5.04 -7.64
N ASP A 142 -31.66 4.81 -8.89
CA ASP A 142 -32.81 5.43 -9.55
C ASP A 142 -34.09 4.57 -9.46
N GLY A 143 -34.05 3.54 -8.61
CA GLY A 143 -35.12 2.56 -8.45
C GLY A 143 -35.09 1.39 -9.47
N LYS A 144 -34.22 1.47 -10.47
CA LYS A 144 -34.04 0.42 -11.50
C LYS A 144 -32.60 -0.10 -11.54
N LYS A 145 -31.64 0.78 -11.32
CA LYS A 145 -30.22 0.45 -11.43
C LYS A 145 -29.42 1.12 -10.30
N LEU A 146 -28.42 0.39 -9.82
CA LEU A 146 -27.40 0.92 -8.90
C LEU A 146 -26.27 1.54 -9.72
N ASN A 147 -25.91 2.78 -9.38
CA ASN A 147 -24.85 3.56 -9.99
C ASN A 147 -23.96 4.16 -8.89
N GLY A 148 -22.82 4.70 -9.28
CA GLY A 148 -21.83 5.35 -8.43
C GLY A 148 -20.45 5.17 -9.03
N ILE A 149 -19.56 6.13 -8.82
CA ILE A 149 -18.22 6.10 -9.45
C ILE A 149 -17.44 4.89 -8.93
N VAL A 150 -17.25 4.77 -7.62
CA VAL A 150 -16.52 3.65 -7.02
C VAL A 150 -17.25 2.32 -7.23
N LEU A 151 -18.60 2.29 -7.09
CA LEU A 151 -19.36 1.08 -7.37
C LEU A 151 -19.13 0.56 -8.80
N ASN A 152 -19.16 1.43 -9.79
CA ASN A 152 -18.96 1.04 -11.20
C ASN A 152 -17.52 0.64 -11.48
N GLU A 153 -16.55 1.33 -10.87
CA GLU A 153 -15.14 0.96 -10.93
C GLU A 153 -14.92 -0.44 -10.36
N MET A 154 -15.44 -0.73 -9.18
CA MET A 154 -15.28 -2.02 -8.53
C MET A 154 -16.02 -3.15 -9.25
N LYS A 155 -17.16 -2.88 -9.88
CA LYS A 155 -17.79 -3.84 -10.80
C LYS A 155 -16.86 -4.18 -11.97
N GLY A 156 -16.15 -3.19 -12.51
CA GLY A 156 -15.13 -3.40 -13.53
C GLY A 156 -13.98 -4.28 -13.03
N VAL A 157 -13.43 -3.96 -11.87
CA VAL A 157 -12.33 -4.72 -11.23
C VAL A 157 -12.75 -6.19 -11.00
N PHE A 158 -13.87 -6.41 -10.35
CA PHE A 158 -14.37 -7.77 -10.03
C PHE A 158 -14.95 -8.53 -11.23
N SER A 159 -15.01 -7.92 -12.42
CA SER A 159 -15.32 -8.64 -13.66
C SER A 159 -14.17 -9.52 -14.16
N ALA A 160 -12.97 -9.36 -13.62
CA ALA A 160 -11.81 -10.19 -13.89
C ALA A 160 -11.77 -11.38 -12.90
N PRO A 161 -11.85 -12.64 -13.38
CA PRO A 161 -11.96 -13.81 -12.51
C PRO A 161 -10.73 -14.01 -11.60
N ASP A 162 -9.53 -13.64 -12.04
CA ASP A 162 -8.30 -13.69 -11.26
C ASP A 162 -8.36 -12.75 -10.03
N ILE A 163 -9.00 -11.61 -10.15
CA ILE A 163 -9.25 -10.72 -9.02
C ILE A 163 -10.19 -11.38 -7.99
N VAL A 164 -11.19 -12.12 -8.44
CA VAL A 164 -12.10 -12.85 -7.54
C VAL A 164 -11.35 -13.94 -6.77
N LEU A 165 -10.48 -14.71 -7.45
CA LEU A 165 -9.62 -15.69 -6.79
C LEU A 165 -8.72 -15.04 -5.75
N ARG A 166 -7.98 -14.00 -6.13
CA ARG A 166 -7.07 -13.25 -5.26
C ARG A 166 -7.79 -12.67 -4.04
N HIS A 167 -8.97 -12.11 -4.23
CA HIS A 167 -9.78 -11.59 -3.12
C HIS A 167 -10.17 -12.69 -2.13
N LYS A 168 -10.65 -13.84 -2.62
CA LYS A 168 -11.02 -14.99 -1.77
C LYS A 168 -9.81 -15.56 -1.03
N LEU A 169 -8.66 -15.67 -1.70
CA LEU A 169 -7.42 -16.11 -1.07
C LEU A 169 -6.95 -15.16 0.04
N LYS A 170 -7.01 -13.84 -0.17
CA LYS A 170 -6.68 -12.85 0.87
C LYS A 170 -7.63 -12.95 2.07
N ARG A 171 -8.92 -13.18 1.81
CA ARG A 171 -9.89 -13.39 2.90
C ARG A 171 -9.58 -14.63 3.72
N GLU A 172 -9.14 -15.70 3.09
CA GLU A 172 -8.74 -16.94 3.80
C GLU A 172 -7.39 -16.72 4.51
N LEU A 173 -6.39 -16.12 3.84
CA LEU A 173 -5.07 -15.85 4.39
C LEU A 173 -5.13 -15.01 5.68
N PHE A 174 -6.00 -14.00 5.72
CA PHE A 174 -6.16 -13.08 6.85
C PHE A 174 -7.44 -13.31 7.65
N LYS A 175 -8.03 -14.50 7.56
CA LYS A 175 -9.26 -14.90 8.25
C LYS A 175 -9.21 -14.59 9.75
N GLY A 176 -10.22 -13.89 10.23
CA GLY A 176 -10.31 -13.44 11.61
C GLY A 176 -9.59 -12.12 11.91
N SER A 177 -9.08 -11.45 10.90
CA SER A 177 -8.47 -10.12 10.97
C SER A 177 -9.18 -9.15 10.02
N ASP A 178 -9.12 -7.85 10.31
CA ASP A 178 -9.63 -6.80 9.43
C ASP A 178 -8.86 -6.71 8.10
N TYR A 179 -7.66 -7.28 8.01
CA TYR A 179 -6.92 -7.44 6.74
C TYR A 179 -7.62 -8.38 5.74
N ALA A 180 -8.59 -9.17 6.18
CA ALA A 180 -9.45 -9.96 5.28
C ALA A 180 -10.41 -9.09 4.45
N ASN A 181 -10.66 -7.85 4.87
CA ASN A 181 -11.53 -6.92 4.17
C ASN A 181 -10.80 -6.22 3.01
N TYR A 182 -11.57 -5.84 2.01
CA TYR A 182 -11.06 -5.17 0.81
C TYR A 182 -11.31 -3.65 0.87
N SER A 183 -10.27 -2.86 0.98
CA SER A 183 -10.36 -1.40 1.12
C SER A 183 -11.03 -0.70 -0.07
N GLY A 184 -10.87 -1.27 -1.27
CA GLY A 184 -11.52 -0.79 -2.49
C GLY A 184 -13.04 -1.03 -2.51
N GLY A 185 -13.51 -2.01 -1.74
CA GLY A 185 -14.90 -2.42 -1.65
C GLY A 185 -15.27 -3.55 -2.61
N ASN A 186 -16.09 -4.47 -2.12
CA ASN A 186 -16.74 -5.48 -2.96
C ASN A 186 -18.02 -4.88 -3.54
N PRO A 187 -18.25 -4.94 -4.86
CA PRO A 187 -19.43 -4.33 -5.49
C PRO A 187 -20.76 -4.86 -4.95
N ASP A 188 -20.80 -6.07 -4.37
CA ASP A 188 -22.00 -6.62 -3.74
C ASP A 188 -22.27 -5.97 -2.36
N ASN A 189 -21.25 -5.48 -1.65
CA ASN A 189 -21.39 -4.88 -0.32
C ASN A 189 -21.40 -3.35 -0.34
N ILE A 190 -20.86 -2.68 -1.36
CA ILE A 190 -20.87 -1.23 -1.47
C ILE A 190 -22.27 -0.64 -1.30
N PRO A 191 -23.36 -1.21 -1.89
CA PRO A 191 -24.72 -0.70 -1.72
C PRO A 191 -25.32 -0.84 -0.31
N GLU A 192 -24.63 -1.55 0.61
CA GLU A 192 -25.04 -1.64 2.02
C GLU A 192 -24.54 -0.45 2.84
N LEU A 193 -23.66 0.39 2.29
CA LEU A 193 -23.11 1.56 2.98
C LEU A 193 -24.14 2.67 3.05
N ASP A 194 -24.43 3.16 4.25
CA ASP A 194 -25.25 4.35 4.45
C ASP A 194 -24.41 5.62 4.67
N TYR A 195 -25.06 6.75 4.60
CA TYR A 195 -24.41 8.06 4.68
C TYR A 195 -23.88 8.36 6.09
N ASP A 196 -24.56 7.93 7.15
CA ASP A 196 -24.13 8.17 8.52
C ASP A 196 -22.86 7.36 8.84
N GLU A 197 -22.82 6.08 8.44
CA GLU A 197 -21.61 5.23 8.56
C GLU A 197 -20.42 5.84 7.78
N PHE A 198 -20.68 6.38 6.60
CA PHE A 198 -19.66 7.08 5.80
C PHE A 198 -19.12 8.31 6.52
N LEU A 199 -19.97 9.15 7.11
CA LEU A 199 -19.53 10.32 7.87
C LEU A 199 -18.79 9.96 9.15
N ASP A 200 -19.22 8.90 9.85
CA ASP A 200 -18.55 8.40 11.06
C ASP A 200 -17.15 7.89 10.76
N PHE A 201 -16.96 7.30 9.59
CA PHE A 201 -15.63 6.90 9.12
C PHE A 201 -14.69 8.12 9.00
N HIS A 202 -15.15 9.22 8.40
CA HIS A 202 -14.35 10.44 8.31
C HIS A 202 -13.99 10.98 9.70
N ARG A 203 -14.98 11.10 10.61
CA ARG A 203 -14.74 11.58 11.99
C ARG A 203 -13.73 10.75 12.76
N LYS A 204 -13.72 9.43 12.51
CA LYS A 204 -12.82 8.49 13.19
C LYS A 204 -11.41 8.51 12.59
N TYR A 205 -11.30 8.38 11.28
CA TYR A 205 -10.03 8.11 10.61
C TYR A 205 -9.30 9.36 10.11
N TYR A 206 -10.03 10.41 9.74
CA TYR A 206 -9.46 11.68 9.25
C TYR A 206 -9.28 12.69 10.39
N HIS A 207 -8.80 12.20 11.50
CA HIS A 207 -8.52 12.95 12.71
C HIS A 207 -7.03 13.32 12.81
N GLY A 208 -6.71 14.49 13.38
CA GLY A 208 -5.32 14.94 13.51
C GLY A 208 -4.39 13.93 14.16
N SER A 209 -4.82 13.22 15.21
CA SER A 209 -4.01 12.18 15.87
C SER A 209 -3.64 11.00 14.96
N ASN A 210 -4.40 10.76 13.89
CA ASN A 210 -4.17 9.70 12.92
C ASN A 210 -3.41 10.17 11.68
N ALA A 211 -3.19 11.48 11.54
CA ALA A 211 -2.51 12.06 10.38
C ALA A 211 -1.00 11.86 10.42
N THR A 212 -0.42 11.55 9.27
CA THR A 212 1.02 11.59 9.00
C THR A 212 1.25 12.49 7.80
N PHE A 213 1.93 13.60 8.03
CA PHE A 213 2.37 14.54 7.00
C PHE A 213 3.78 14.17 6.55
N TYR A 214 4.05 14.36 5.27
CA TYR A 214 5.36 14.19 4.69
C TYR A 214 5.70 15.40 3.83
N PHE A 215 6.90 15.94 4.01
CA PHE A 215 7.49 16.98 3.18
C PHE A 215 8.89 16.57 2.73
N TYR A 216 9.22 16.89 1.48
CA TYR A 216 10.51 16.57 0.88
C TYR A 216 10.97 17.74 0.01
N GLY A 217 12.27 18.02 0.04
CA GLY A 217 12.94 18.98 -0.81
C GLY A 217 13.31 20.28 -0.13
N ASP A 218 13.63 21.28 -0.93
CA ASP A 218 14.01 22.63 -0.48
C ASP A 218 12.77 23.42 -0.06
N LEU A 219 12.47 23.39 1.24
CA LEU A 219 11.27 23.98 1.83
C LEU A 219 11.59 24.70 3.16
N ASP A 220 10.85 25.76 3.45
CA ASP A 220 10.74 26.31 4.80
C ASP A 220 9.67 25.53 5.59
N ILE A 221 10.08 24.49 6.28
CA ILE A 221 9.17 23.61 7.03
C ILE A 221 8.40 24.33 8.14
N ASN A 222 8.99 25.40 8.73
CA ASN A 222 8.31 26.16 9.78
C ASN A 222 7.04 26.83 9.28
N LYS A 223 7.05 27.34 8.05
CA LYS A 223 5.87 27.90 7.38
C LYS A 223 4.71 26.90 7.31
N TYR A 224 5.02 25.65 6.94
CA TYR A 224 3.99 24.60 6.83
C TYR A 224 3.53 24.10 8.19
N MET A 225 4.43 23.94 9.16
CA MET A 225 4.06 23.57 10.53
C MET A 225 3.14 24.61 11.15
N GLU A 226 3.44 25.90 10.97
CA GLU A 226 2.58 26.99 11.46
C GLU A 226 1.21 26.99 10.79
N TYR A 227 1.16 26.78 9.47
CA TYR A 227 -0.08 26.67 8.71
C TYR A 227 -0.94 25.49 9.17
N LEU A 228 -0.34 24.29 9.28
CA LEU A 228 -1.04 23.08 9.71
C LEU A 228 -1.56 23.21 11.15
N ASP A 229 -0.77 23.77 12.05
CA ASP A 229 -1.18 23.98 13.44
C ASP A 229 -2.38 24.93 13.52
N LYS A 230 -2.27 26.12 12.93
CA LYS A 230 -3.29 27.17 13.05
C LYS A 230 -4.61 26.83 12.38
N GLU A 231 -4.54 26.30 11.15
CA GLU A 231 -5.75 26.11 10.32
C GLU A 231 -6.49 24.80 10.65
N TYR A 232 -5.80 23.78 11.15
CA TYR A 232 -6.37 22.44 11.32
C TYR A 232 -6.07 21.82 12.68
N LEU A 233 -4.81 21.61 13.03
CA LEU A 233 -4.42 20.70 14.10
C LEU A 233 -4.72 21.23 15.51
N CYS A 234 -4.74 22.54 15.70
CA CYS A 234 -5.08 23.16 16.99
C CYS A 234 -6.52 22.84 17.45
N ASN A 235 -7.40 22.44 16.54
CA ASN A 235 -8.82 22.09 16.81
C ASN A 235 -9.00 20.63 17.23
N PHE A 236 -7.94 19.80 17.14
CA PHE A 236 -8.03 18.38 17.50
C PHE A 236 -7.49 18.13 18.91
N GLU A 237 -8.28 17.42 19.71
CA GLU A 237 -7.79 16.84 20.95
C GLU A 237 -6.90 15.63 20.65
N LYS A 238 -5.97 15.32 21.54
CA LYS A 238 -5.12 14.14 21.42
C LYS A 238 -5.96 12.88 21.62
N ARG A 239 -5.88 11.95 20.68
CA ARG A 239 -6.41 10.59 20.77
C ARG A 239 -5.28 9.59 20.56
N ASP A 240 -5.49 8.36 20.98
CA ASP A 240 -4.59 7.26 20.62
C ASP A 240 -4.59 7.08 19.09
N ARG A 241 -3.39 6.87 18.56
CA ARG A 241 -3.22 6.65 17.13
C ARG A 241 -3.81 5.30 16.76
N LEU A 242 -4.51 5.24 15.63
CA LEU A 242 -5.00 3.99 15.09
C LEU A 242 -3.80 3.14 14.64
N VAL A 243 -3.65 1.96 15.22
CA VAL A 243 -2.59 1.01 14.90
C VAL A 243 -3.19 -0.23 14.26
N SER A 244 -2.46 -0.81 13.33
CA SER A 244 -2.85 -2.07 12.73
C SER A 244 -2.66 -3.19 13.74
N PRO A 245 -3.67 -4.06 13.94
CA PRO A 245 -3.56 -5.18 14.87
C PRO A 245 -2.57 -6.22 14.36
N GLU A 246 -1.87 -6.89 15.28
CA GLU A 246 -1.09 -8.07 14.93
C GLU A 246 -2.03 -9.23 14.58
N PHE A 247 -1.57 -10.03 13.63
CA PHE A 247 -2.29 -11.21 13.15
C PHE A 247 -1.36 -12.43 13.23
N GLN A 248 -1.91 -13.54 13.71
CA GLN A 248 -1.20 -14.81 13.72
C GLN A 248 -1.78 -15.72 12.63
N PRO A 249 -0.95 -16.21 11.70
CA PRO A 249 -1.37 -17.12 10.65
C PRO A 249 -2.01 -18.39 11.25
N GLN A 250 -3.03 -18.90 10.58
CA GLN A 250 -3.76 -20.11 10.94
C GLN A 250 -3.59 -21.17 9.84
N SER A 251 -4.24 -22.31 10.01
CA SER A 251 -4.41 -23.26 8.91
C SER A 251 -5.42 -22.71 7.89
N TYR A 252 -5.19 -22.96 6.62
CA TYR A 252 -5.99 -22.47 5.52
C TYR A 252 -6.73 -23.58 4.80
N ASP A 253 -7.93 -23.26 4.34
CA ASP A 253 -8.68 -24.09 3.41
C ASP A 253 -8.28 -23.77 1.97
N ASP A 254 -8.32 -24.78 1.09
CA ASP A 254 -8.11 -24.58 -0.34
C ASP A 254 -9.29 -23.81 -0.96
N ILE A 255 -8.99 -22.81 -1.77
CA ILE A 255 -9.99 -21.96 -2.41
C ILE A 255 -10.21 -22.41 -3.86
N VAL A 256 -11.45 -22.70 -4.22
CA VAL A 256 -11.85 -23.01 -5.61
C VAL A 256 -12.84 -21.93 -6.08
N VAL A 257 -12.54 -21.35 -7.23
CA VAL A 257 -13.41 -20.38 -7.90
C VAL A 257 -13.74 -20.93 -9.27
N GLU A 258 -15.01 -20.98 -9.61
CA GLU A 258 -15.49 -21.32 -10.96
C GLU A 258 -15.78 -20.02 -11.72
N SER A 259 -15.33 -19.94 -12.95
CA SER A 259 -15.60 -18.83 -13.87
C SER A 259 -16.62 -19.25 -14.93
N GLU A 260 -17.51 -18.35 -15.26
CA GLU A 260 -18.41 -18.51 -16.42
C GLU A 260 -17.71 -18.18 -17.76
N LYS A 261 -16.48 -17.68 -17.70
CA LYS A 261 -15.69 -17.31 -18.89
C LYS A 261 -14.78 -18.47 -19.27
N ASP A 262 -14.80 -18.84 -20.51
CA ASP A 262 -13.84 -19.81 -21.09
C ASP A 262 -12.42 -19.22 -21.06
N GLY A 263 -11.45 -20.05 -20.69
CA GLY A 263 -10.05 -19.64 -20.62
C GLY A 263 -9.12 -20.72 -20.11
N ASP A 264 -7.93 -20.30 -19.70
CA ASP A 264 -6.99 -21.14 -18.98
C ASP A 264 -7.21 -21.00 -17.48
N ASN A 265 -7.02 -22.09 -16.75
CA ASN A 265 -7.07 -22.07 -15.30
C ASN A 265 -5.91 -21.26 -14.74
N ILE A 266 -6.13 -20.65 -13.56
CA ILE A 266 -5.13 -19.93 -12.80
C ILE A 266 -4.97 -20.61 -11.44
N MET A 267 -3.73 -20.86 -11.03
CA MET A 267 -3.40 -21.37 -9.71
C MET A 267 -2.61 -20.33 -8.95
N GLU A 268 -2.89 -20.19 -7.69
CA GLU A 268 -2.25 -19.17 -6.86
C GLU A 268 -2.00 -19.69 -5.43
N VAL A 269 -0.86 -19.31 -4.86
CA VAL A 269 -0.56 -19.55 -3.46
C VAL A 269 -0.13 -18.24 -2.81
N MET A 270 -0.62 -18.01 -1.58
CA MET A 270 -0.25 -16.84 -0.79
C MET A 270 0.37 -17.23 0.54
N TYR A 271 1.29 -16.38 1.00
CA TYR A 271 1.99 -16.51 2.29
C TYR A 271 1.98 -15.17 3.02
N THR A 272 1.70 -15.15 4.33
CA THR A 272 2.00 -13.99 5.18
C THR A 272 3.17 -14.33 6.10
N TYR A 273 4.01 -13.34 6.42
CA TYR A 273 5.30 -13.61 7.06
C TYR A 273 5.65 -12.61 8.18
N GLY A 274 4.65 -12.16 8.92
CA GLY A 274 4.77 -11.24 10.05
C GLY A 274 4.36 -9.82 9.70
N ASN A 275 5.14 -8.82 10.11
CA ASN A 275 4.83 -7.42 9.84
C ASN A 275 5.94 -6.72 9.03
N VAL A 276 5.61 -5.56 8.47
CA VAL A 276 6.48 -4.81 7.56
C VAL A 276 7.64 -4.08 8.27
N LEU A 277 7.63 -4.01 9.61
CA LEU A 277 8.65 -3.30 10.38
C LEU A 277 10.01 -4.02 10.40
N ASP A 278 10.05 -5.28 9.99
CA ASP A 278 11.28 -6.01 9.72
C ASP A 278 11.66 -5.80 8.25
N PHE A 279 12.35 -4.69 7.96
CA PHE A 279 12.68 -4.26 6.59
C PHE A 279 13.64 -5.23 5.89
N GLU A 280 14.57 -5.83 6.63
CA GLU A 280 15.51 -6.82 6.11
C GLU A 280 14.77 -8.05 5.60
N LYS A 281 13.81 -8.55 6.38
CA LYS A 281 12.95 -9.66 6.01
C LYS A 281 12.12 -9.35 4.76
N CYS A 282 11.52 -8.15 4.68
CA CYS A 282 10.71 -7.75 3.54
C CYS A 282 11.55 -7.66 2.26
N LEU A 283 12.73 -7.00 2.33
CA LEU A 283 13.65 -6.91 1.21
C LEU A 283 14.18 -8.29 0.77
N PHE A 284 14.51 -9.16 1.73
CA PHE A 284 14.94 -10.51 1.40
C PHE A 284 13.83 -11.35 0.77
N MET A 285 12.57 -11.15 1.19
CA MET A 285 11.43 -11.81 0.57
C MET A 285 11.23 -11.39 -0.90
N ASP A 286 11.39 -10.11 -1.22
CA ASP A 286 11.38 -9.62 -2.61
C ASP A 286 12.45 -10.33 -3.46
N ILE A 287 13.68 -10.35 -2.96
CA ILE A 287 14.83 -10.96 -3.63
C ILE A 287 14.63 -12.47 -3.81
N LEU A 288 14.11 -13.15 -2.80
CA LEU A 288 13.82 -14.58 -2.87
C LEU A 288 12.72 -14.88 -3.90
N CYS A 289 11.65 -14.11 -3.93
CA CYS A 289 10.59 -14.25 -4.93
C CYS A 289 11.14 -14.11 -6.35
N ASP A 290 11.97 -13.10 -6.58
CA ASP A 290 12.61 -12.93 -7.88
C ASP A 290 13.52 -14.10 -8.23
N ALA A 291 14.34 -14.56 -7.30
CA ALA A 291 15.29 -15.64 -7.52
C ALA A 291 14.63 -17.00 -7.82
N VAL A 292 13.41 -17.25 -7.31
CA VAL A 292 12.74 -18.56 -7.49
C VAL A 292 11.63 -18.55 -8.54
N CYS A 293 11.05 -17.37 -8.86
CA CYS A 293 9.88 -17.27 -9.75
C CYS A 293 10.07 -16.30 -10.92
N ASN A 294 10.70 -15.13 -10.72
CA ASN A 294 10.63 -14.05 -11.71
C ASN A 294 11.79 -14.10 -12.72
N VAL A 295 12.95 -14.60 -12.33
CA VAL A 295 14.06 -14.85 -13.27
C VAL A 295 13.77 -16.07 -14.15
N GLU A 296 14.40 -16.14 -15.35
CA GLU A 296 14.12 -17.20 -16.32
C GLU A 296 14.40 -18.62 -15.79
N ASP A 297 15.47 -18.80 -15.04
CA ASP A 297 15.90 -20.05 -14.43
C ASP A 297 15.48 -20.18 -12.96
N GLY A 298 14.44 -19.47 -12.53
CA GLY A 298 13.86 -19.60 -11.19
C GLY A 298 13.37 -21.01 -10.90
N GLN A 299 13.75 -21.59 -9.76
CA GLN A 299 13.50 -23.00 -9.44
C GLN A 299 12.02 -23.38 -9.50
N ILE A 300 11.15 -22.58 -8.91
CA ILE A 300 9.69 -22.83 -8.94
C ILE A 300 9.15 -22.65 -10.36
N LYS A 301 9.59 -21.59 -11.06
CA LYS A 301 9.18 -21.35 -12.45
C LYS A 301 9.55 -22.52 -13.36
N GLU A 302 10.80 -22.98 -13.28
CA GLU A 302 11.27 -24.11 -14.09
C GLU A 302 10.47 -25.40 -13.84
N GLU A 303 10.26 -25.76 -12.58
CA GLU A 303 9.53 -26.99 -12.22
C GLU A 303 8.06 -26.95 -12.68
N ILE A 304 7.39 -25.79 -12.56
CA ILE A 304 6.02 -25.60 -13.04
C ILE A 304 5.97 -25.74 -14.56
N ILE A 305 6.87 -25.08 -15.30
CA ILE A 305 6.91 -25.14 -16.76
C ILE A 305 7.28 -26.56 -17.23
N LYS A 306 8.30 -27.19 -16.66
CA LYS A 306 8.71 -28.58 -16.98
C LYS A 306 7.58 -29.59 -16.74
N SER A 307 6.78 -29.41 -15.71
CA SER A 307 5.65 -30.28 -15.39
C SER A 307 4.44 -30.09 -16.31
N GLY A 308 4.45 -29.05 -17.17
CA GLY A 308 3.31 -28.66 -18.00
C GLY A 308 2.13 -28.08 -17.22
N LEU A 309 2.36 -27.66 -15.97
CA LEU A 309 1.30 -27.13 -15.10
C LEU A 309 0.82 -25.74 -15.53
N GLY A 310 1.66 -24.95 -16.15
CA GLY A 310 1.34 -23.63 -16.67
C GLY A 310 2.44 -23.08 -17.56
N SER A 311 2.18 -21.94 -18.19
CA SER A 311 3.10 -21.28 -19.12
C SER A 311 3.72 -19.98 -18.58
N MET A 312 3.13 -19.41 -17.54
CA MET A 312 3.58 -18.18 -16.90
C MET A 312 3.57 -18.34 -15.38
N VAL A 313 4.66 -17.95 -14.74
CA VAL A 313 4.82 -17.95 -13.28
C VAL A 313 5.31 -16.58 -12.89
N GLU A 314 4.65 -15.96 -11.92
CA GLU A 314 4.98 -14.67 -11.38
C GLU A 314 4.86 -14.69 -9.86
N ALA A 315 5.79 -14.07 -9.16
CA ALA A 315 5.70 -13.85 -7.72
C ALA A 315 5.71 -12.35 -7.42
N ILE A 316 4.87 -11.94 -6.49
CA ILE A 316 4.78 -10.55 -6.03
C ILE A 316 4.80 -10.56 -4.50
N ASN A 317 5.63 -9.70 -3.92
CA ASN A 317 5.61 -9.40 -2.50
C ASN A 317 4.91 -8.05 -2.28
N ASP A 318 3.76 -8.05 -1.60
CA ASP A 318 3.03 -6.84 -1.22
C ASP A 318 3.38 -6.45 0.22
N ASP A 319 4.37 -5.59 0.37
CA ASP A 319 4.80 -5.00 1.63
C ASP A 319 4.32 -3.54 1.82
N SER A 320 3.34 -3.13 1.03
CA SER A 320 2.71 -1.80 1.12
C SER A 320 1.79 -1.63 2.33
N ARG A 321 1.60 -2.67 3.13
CA ARG A 321 0.73 -2.73 4.31
C ARG A 321 1.48 -3.23 5.54
N TYR A 322 0.88 -3.08 6.73
CA TYR A 322 1.49 -3.57 7.98
C TYR A 322 1.69 -5.09 7.98
N MET A 323 0.69 -5.84 7.51
CA MET A 323 0.76 -7.30 7.34
C MET A 323 1.08 -7.65 5.88
N PRO A 324 2.38 -7.80 5.52
CA PRO A 324 2.78 -8.11 4.16
C PRO A 324 2.43 -9.55 3.78
N TYR A 325 2.29 -9.79 2.49
CA TYR A 325 2.08 -11.13 1.95
C TYR A 325 2.79 -11.29 0.61
N VAL A 326 3.10 -12.54 0.28
CA VAL A 326 3.61 -12.96 -1.03
C VAL A 326 2.51 -13.70 -1.77
N GLU A 327 2.37 -13.47 -3.07
CA GLU A 327 1.58 -14.30 -3.97
C GLU A 327 2.47 -14.89 -5.06
N ILE A 328 2.27 -16.18 -5.37
CA ILE A 328 2.85 -16.85 -6.53
C ILE A 328 1.69 -17.29 -7.41
N THR A 329 1.63 -16.78 -8.63
CA THR A 329 0.54 -16.99 -9.59
C THR A 329 1.06 -17.78 -10.79
N VAL A 330 0.31 -18.81 -11.18
CA VAL A 330 0.53 -19.62 -12.38
C VAL A 330 -0.63 -19.44 -13.33
N LYS A 331 -0.34 -18.99 -14.55
CA LYS A 331 -1.32 -18.79 -15.63
C LYS A 331 -1.08 -19.77 -16.79
N GLY A 332 -2.10 -19.96 -17.61
CA GLY A 332 -2.02 -20.84 -18.76
C GLY A 332 -2.09 -22.32 -18.40
N SER A 333 -2.75 -22.68 -17.29
CA SER A 333 -2.91 -24.04 -16.84
C SER A 333 -4.12 -24.71 -17.50
N LYS A 334 -3.97 -25.98 -17.92
CA LYS A 334 -5.07 -26.87 -18.28
C LYS A 334 -5.41 -27.87 -17.17
N GLU A 335 -4.60 -27.89 -16.12
CA GLU A 335 -4.82 -28.73 -14.96
C GLU A 335 -6.01 -28.21 -14.13
N LYS A 336 -6.84 -29.12 -13.67
CA LYS A 336 -8.01 -28.82 -12.82
C LYS A 336 -7.82 -29.24 -11.36
N ASP A 337 -6.74 -29.95 -11.06
CA ASP A 337 -6.43 -30.42 -9.71
C ASP A 337 -5.35 -29.54 -9.08
N LEU A 338 -5.73 -28.83 -8.04
CA LEU A 338 -4.83 -27.98 -7.23
C LEU A 338 -3.72 -28.78 -6.54
N LYS A 339 -3.91 -30.09 -6.32
CA LYS A 339 -2.98 -30.94 -5.61
C LYS A 339 -1.62 -30.99 -6.29
N LYS A 340 -1.57 -31.12 -7.62
CA LYS A 340 -0.31 -31.13 -8.37
C LYS A 340 0.49 -29.84 -8.19
N PHE A 341 -0.18 -28.69 -8.18
CA PHE A 341 0.46 -27.40 -7.94
C PHE A 341 1.06 -27.33 -6.51
N LYS A 342 0.28 -27.73 -5.50
CA LYS A 342 0.75 -27.81 -4.12
C LYS A 342 1.99 -28.69 -3.98
N GLU A 343 1.95 -29.90 -4.53
CA GLU A 343 3.08 -30.85 -4.48
C GLU A 343 4.34 -30.28 -5.10
N ILE A 344 4.24 -29.59 -6.24
CA ILE A 344 5.42 -28.99 -6.91
C ILE A 344 5.99 -27.84 -6.06
N VAL A 345 5.14 -26.92 -5.61
CA VAL A 345 5.58 -25.75 -4.83
C VAL A 345 6.20 -26.17 -3.50
N GLU A 346 5.53 -27.07 -2.76
CA GLU A 346 6.04 -27.55 -1.47
C GLU A 346 7.36 -28.31 -1.64
N LYS A 347 7.49 -29.15 -2.70
CA LYS A 347 8.73 -29.85 -2.99
C LYS A 347 9.87 -28.88 -3.30
N CYS A 348 9.60 -27.78 -4.01
CA CYS A 348 10.63 -26.75 -4.24
C CYS A 348 11.08 -26.10 -2.92
N TRP A 349 10.12 -25.77 -2.03
CA TRP A 349 10.45 -25.22 -0.72
C TRP A 349 11.20 -26.23 0.17
N GLU A 350 10.84 -27.51 0.14
CA GLU A 350 11.57 -28.58 0.84
C GLU A 350 13.02 -28.65 0.35
N ASP A 351 13.22 -28.66 -0.96
CA ASP A 351 14.58 -28.70 -1.55
C ASP A 351 15.41 -27.47 -1.16
N ILE A 352 14.82 -26.27 -1.22
CA ILE A 352 15.53 -25.06 -0.76
C ILE A 352 15.82 -25.10 0.74
N ALA A 353 14.90 -25.61 1.54
CA ALA A 353 15.06 -25.73 3.00
C ALA A 353 16.17 -26.73 3.37
N GLU A 354 16.40 -27.75 2.55
CA GLU A 354 17.45 -28.76 2.76
C GLU A 354 18.78 -28.36 2.14
N ASN A 355 18.77 -27.93 0.89
CA ASN A 355 19.96 -27.75 0.05
C ASN A 355 20.35 -26.28 -0.15
N GLY A 356 19.43 -25.34 0.13
CA GLY A 356 19.62 -23.92 -0.17
C GLY A 356 19.27 -23.58 -1.62
N ILE A 357 19.63 -22.38 -2.03
CA ILE A 357 19.46 -21.86 -3.39
C ILE A 357 20.84 -21.68 -4.05
N ASP A 358 20.90 -21.72 -5.39
CA ASP A 358 22.11 -21.37 -6.12
C ASP A 358 22.59 -19.97 -5.71
N GLN A 359 23.80 -19.94 -5.10
CA GLN A 359 24.36 -18.71 -4.54
C GLN A 359 24.72 -17.68 -5.62
N HIS A 360 25.11 -18.12 -6.83
CA HIS A 360 25.38 -17.20 -7.93
C HIS A 360 24.10 -16.51 -8.41
N LYS A 361 23.01 -17.26 -8.48
CA LYS A 361 21.67 -16.73 -8.83
C LYS A 361 21.18 -15.72 -7.80
N LEU A 362 21.21 -16.10 -6.52
CA LEU A 362 20.81 -15.22 -5.44
C LEU A 362 21.64 -13.94 -5.43
N GLN A 363 22.97 -14.05 -5.56
CA GLN A 363 23.85 -12.89 -5.60
C GLN A 363 23.60 -12.00 -6.82
N SER A 364 23.26 -12.58 -7.97
CA SER A 364 22.90 -11.82 -9.16
C SER A 364 21.62 -10.98 -8.94
N VAL A 365 20.61 -11.54 -8.31
CA VAL A 365 19.38 -10.80 -7.95
C VAL A 365 19.68 -9.70 -6.94
N ILE A 366 20.44 -9.99 -5.88
CA ILE A 366 20.90 -9.00 -4.89
C ILE A 366 21.61 -7.83 -5.59
N ASN A 367 22.53 -8.13 -6.50
CA ASN A 367 23.28 -7.10 -7.22
C ASN A 367 22.38 -6.25 -8.11
N SER A 368 21.34 -6.82 -8.71
CA SER A 368 20.34 -6.06 -9.49
C SER A 368 19.56 -5.08 -8.61
N TYR A 369 19.15 -5.49 -7.41
CA TYR A 369 18.50 -4.60 -6.43
C TYR A 369 19.45 -3.49 -5.95
N LYS A 370 20.71 -3.83 -5.63
CA LYS A 370 21.73 -2.83 -5.26
C LYS A 370 21.91 -1.80 -6.37
N PHE A 371 22.05 -2.24 -7.63
CA PHE A 371 22.23 -1.36 -8.78
C PHE A 371 21.03 -0.43 -8.95
N PHE A 372 19.80 -0.95 -8.96
CA PHE A 372 18.58 -0.15 -9.05
C PHE A 372 18.47 0.91 -7.95
N THR A 373 18.80 0.52 -6.72
CA THR A 373 18.77 1.43 -5.56
C THR A 373 19.85 2.52 -5.66
N MET A 374 21.06 2.17 -6.14
CA MET A 374 22.17 3.13 -6.29
C MET A 374 21.93 4.14 -7.42
N GLU A 375 21.35 3.70 -8.53
CA GLU A 375 21.01 4.58 -9.66
C GLU A 375 19.87 5.56 -9.31
N GLN A 376 19.06 5.23 -8.30
CA GLN A 376 17.90 6.02 -7.88
C GLN A 376 16.99 6.41 -9.07
N ASP A 377 16.94 5.55 -10.07
CA ASP A 377 16.08 5.73 -11.23
C ASP A 377 14.68 5.17 -10.93
N PHE A 378 13.79 6.05 -10.49
CA PHE A 378 12.40 5.73 -10.21
C PHE A 378 11.47 6.07 -11.39
N GLY A 379 12.04 6.20 -12.59
CA GLY A 379 11.34 6.57 -13.80
C GLY A 379 10.91 8.04 -13.80
N TYR A 380 9.69 8.32 -14.25
CA TYR A 380 9.16 9.69 -14.31
C TYR A 380 8.63 10.23 -12.97
N LYS A 381 8.57 9.40 -11.94
CA LYS A 381 8.05 9.82 -10.63
C LYS A 381 9.09 10.60 -9.84
N PRO A 382 8.68 11.63 -9.07
CA PRO A 382 9.57 12.34 -8.16
C PRO A 382 10.25 11.40 -7.16
N VAL A 383 11.55 11.57 -6.95
CA VAL A 383 12.34 10.76 -5.99
C VAL A 383 11.75 10.84 -4.58
N GLY A 384 11.35 12.04 -4.15
CA GLY A 384 10.74 12.24 -2.84
C GLY A 384 9.46 11.45 -2.62
N LEU A 385 8.73 11.10 -3.68
CA LEU A 385 7.55 10.24 -3.59
C LEU A 385 7.92 8.79 -3.25
N PHE A 386 9.00 8.27 -3.82
CA PHE A 386 9.49 6.94 -3.47
C PHE A 386 9.91 6.87 -1.99
N TYR A 387 10.65 7.87 -1.50
CA TYR A 387 11.02 7.95 -0.09
C TYR A 387 9.81 8.10 0.83
N ASN A 388 8.77 8.82 0.40
CA ASN A 388 7.51 8.91 1.11
C ASN A 388 6.89 7.52 1.36
N LEU A 389 6.82 6.69 0.33
CA LEU A 389 6.26 5.34 0.45
C LEU A 389 7.08 4.44 1.37
N LEU A 390 8.41 4.53 1.31
CA LEU A 390 9.30 3.79 2.23
C LEU A 390 9.10 4.23 3.69
N LEU A 391 9.03 5.53 3.97
CA LEU A 391 8.87 6.05 5.32
C LEU A 391 7.48 5.78 5.90
N HIS A 392 6.45 5.69 5.07
CA HIS A 392 5.13 5.26 5.53
C HIS A 392 5.15 3.83 6.09
N ARG A 393 6.04 2.97 5.61
CA ARG A 393 6.22 1.60 6.14
C ARG A 393 6.78 1.56 7.56
N SER A 394 7.29 2.65 8.10
CA SER A 394 7.81 2.76 9.46
C SER A 394 6.98 3.71 10.32
N VAL A 395 6.93 4.97 9.95
CA VAL A 395 6.36 6.05 10.78
C VAL A 395 4.85 5.86 11.02
N MET A 396 4.10 5.41 10.02
CA MET A 396 2.66 5.15 10.18
C MET A 396 2.38 4.00 11.14
N TYR A 397 3.29 3.05 11.25
CA TYR A 397 3.16 1.86 12.09
C TYR A 397 3.94 1.93 13.42
N GLY A 398 4.38 3.13 13.80
CA GLY A 398 4.91 3.39 15.13
C GLY A 398 6.43 3.35 15.28
N GLN A 399 7.19 3.11 14.21
CA GLN A 399 8.65 3.27 14.22
C GLN A 399 9.06 4.65 13.71
N ASP A 400 9.39 5.54 14.63
CA ASP A 400 9.78 6.91 14.33
C ASP A 400 11.29 7.00 14.05
N ASN A 401 11.72 6.40 12.93
CA ASN A 401 13.12 6.36 12.49
C ASN A 401 13.22 6.35 10.96
N PHE A 402 14.45 6.40 10.44
CA PHE A 402 14.78 6.40 9.02
C PHE A 402 15.46 5.10 8.55
N GLU A 403 15.32 4.01 9.29
CA GLU A 403 15.91 2.71 8.95
C GLU A 403 15.57 2.21 7.52
N PRO A 404 14.34 2.41 7.00
CA PRO A 404 14.03 2.02 5.61
C PRO A 404 14.85 2.74 4.55
N MET A 405 15.51 3.86 4.90
CA MET A 405 16.32 4.67 3.99
C MET A 405 17.79 4.25 3.97
N LYS A 406 18.24 3.40 4.90
CA LYS A 406 19.63 2.96 5.05
C LYS A 406 19.88 1.70 4.24
N MET A 407 19.79 1.80 2.91
CA MET A 407 19.79 0.65 2.02
C MET A 407 21.09 -0.17 2.06
N SER A 408 22.26 0.48 2.21
CA SER A 408 23.54 -0.25 2.33
C SER A 408 23.54 -1.18 3.55
N GLN A 409 23.05 -0.72 4.69
CA GLN A 409 22.98 -1.54 5.90
C GLN A 409 21.96 -2.68 5.73
N LEU A 410 20.82 -2.43 5.06
CA LEU A 410 19.84 -3.46 4.75
C LEU A 410 20.44 -4.55 3.85
N PHE A 411 21.19 -4.17 2.79
CA PHE A 411 21.87 -5.13 1.93
C PHE A 411 22.92 -5.94 2.66
N ASP A 412 23.71 -5.31 3.54
CA ASP A 412 24.70 -6.03 4.37
C ASP A 412 24.06 -7.03 5.34
N ALA A 413 22.87 -6.72 5.80
CA ALA A 413 22.09 -7.59 6.69
C ALA A 413 21.48 -8.77 5.92
N ILE A 414 20.87 -8.53 4.76
CA ILE A 414 20.22 -9.61 3.98
C ILE A 414 21.23 -10.64 3.44
N GLU A 415 22.46 -10.23 3.15
CA GLU A 415 23.52 -11.16 2.72
C GLU A 415 23.89 -12.19 3.81
N LYS A 416 23.51 -11.93 5.07
CA LYS A 416 23.75 -12.82 6.21
C LYS A 416 22.55 -13.72 6.54
N ILE A 417 21.42 -13.54 5.83
CA ILE A 417 20.22 -14.36 6.08
C ILE A 417 20.46 -15.80 5.60
N ASP A 418 20.22 -16.74 6.49
CA ASP A 418 20.18 -18.16 6.14
C ASP A 418 18.89 -18.48 5.38
N VAL A 419 19.03 -18.70 4.08
CA VAL A 419 17.90 -19.00 3.18
C VAL A 419 17.11 -20.22 3.64
N LYS A 420 17.81 -21.26 4.12
CA LYS A 420 17.18 -22.52 4.55
C LYS A 420 16.27 -22.29 5.75
N GLU A 421 16.76 -21.60 6.77
CA GLU A 421 15.97 -21.26 7.96
C GLU A 421 14.86 -20.26 7.64
N PHE A 422 15.10 -19.33 6.71
CA PHE A 422 14.10 -18.39 6.25
C PHE A 422 12.90 -19.09 5.59
N VAL A 423 13.16 -20.01 4.67
CA VAL A 423 12.12 -20.80 3.98
C VAL A 423 11.34 -21.68 4.94
N LYS A 424 12.01 -22.40 5.87
CA LYS A 424 11.36 -23.19 6.91
C LYS A 424 10.43 -22.34 7.79
N LYS A 425 10.86 -21.14 8.12
CA LYS A 425 10.13 -20.26 9.03
C LYS A 425 8.90 -19.63 8.40
N TYR A 426 8.96 -19.24 7.11
CA TYR A 426 7.95 -18.39 6.52
C TYR A 426 7.16 -19.01 5.34
N LEU A 427 7.67 -20.03 4.68
CA LEU A 427 7.11 -20.52 3.41
C LEU A 427 6.73 -21.99 3.44
N LEU A 428 7.63 -22.87 3.82
CA LEU A 428 7.40 -24.33 3.80
C LEU A 428 6.21 -24.74 4.66
N GLY A 429 5.19 -25.36 4.05
CA GLY A 429 3.99 -25.82 4.70
C GLY A 429 3.04 -24.73 5.19
N LYS A 430 3.18 -23.49 4.71
CA LYS A 430 2.43 -22.32 5.19
C LYS A 430 1.61 -21.62 4.11
N GLY A 431 1.51 -22.22 2.93
CA GLY A 431 0.78 -21.64 1.81
C GLY A 431 -0.74 -21.72 1.95
N CYS A 432 -1.42 -20.65 1.56
CA CYS A 432 -2.85 -20.61 1.30
C CYS A 432 -3.06 -20.76 -0.20
N TYR A 433 -3.64 -21.88 -0.65
CA TYR A 433 -3.70 -22.27 -2.04
C TYR A 433 -5.09 -22.07 -2.65
N GLY A 434 -5.12 -21.72 -3.94
CA GLY A 434 -6.38 -21.59 -4.67
C GLY A 434 -6.25 -21.84 -6.16
N ILE A 435 -7.38 -22.13 -6.77
CA ILE A 435 -7.53 -22.36 -8.21
C ILE A 435 -8.75 -21.63 -8.74
N LEU A 436 -8.59 -21.01 -9.90
CA LEU A 436 -9.65 -20.55 -10.76
C LEU A 436 -9.83 -21.58 -11.88
N LEU A 437 -11.01 -22.15 -11.97
CA LEU A 437 -11.45 -23.04 -13.06
C LEU A 437 -12.21 -22.18 -14.08
N ALA A 438 -11.62 -22.03 -15.27
CA ALA A 438 -12.18 -21.26 -16.39
C ALA A 438 -12.83 -22.16 -17.46
#